data_5503f6d1b65d379b92325f81a4087e54
#
_entry.id   5503f6d1b65d379b92325f81a4087e54
#
_cell.length_a   1.000
_cell.length_b   1.000
_cell.length_c   1.000
_cell.angle_alpha   90.00
_cell.angle_beta   90.00
_cell.angle_gamma   90.00
#
_symmetry.space_group_name_H-M   'P 1'
#
loop_
_entity.id
_entity.type
_entity.pdbx_description
1 polymer ?
#
loop_
_entity_poly.entity_id
_entity_poly.type
_entity_poly.pdbx_seq_one_letter_code
_entity_poly.pdbx_strand_id
1 'polypeptide(L)'
;RRTTHENVDLNRNFHDFSQPLPANPRYDDIAHLLVPQAWPPTPEVHAGIAAFITRHGERGFQEAVSGGQYEHPEGLFFGGRNPTWSHVTLRHVLRGHGTRCARLAWIDLHTGLGPNGVAELISACRDTDVAALKRARQWWGPGVTSIADGSSISAPLVGLMWQAACEECPQAEYTGMAMEYGTIPMLDVMQALRADQWLE
;
A
#
# COMPACT_ATOMS: atom_id res chain seq x y z
N ARG A 1 4.13 10.03 12.58
CA ARG A 1 2.91 9.24 12.52
C ARG A 1 2.63 8.84 11.07
N ARG A 2 2.43 7.57 10.83
CA ARG A 2 2.22 7.01 9.49
C ARG A 2 0.79 7.19 8.96
N THR A 3 -0.17 7.29 9.85
CA THR A 3 -1.62 7.34 9.58
C THR A 3 -2.24 8.67 9.98
N THR A 4 -3.50 8.91 9.63
CA THR A 4 -4.29 10.05 10.12
C THR A 4 -4.61 9.89 11.62
N HIS A 5 -5.30 10.89 12.22
CA HIS A 5 -5.76 10.78 13.60
C HIS A 5 -6.75 9.62 13.84
N GLU A 6 -7.51 9.27 12.80
CA GLU A 6 -8.45 8.16 12.80
C GLU A 6 -7.79 6.83 12.40
N ASN A 7 -6.47 6.75 12.48
CA ASN A 7 -5.66 5.60 12.07
C ASN A 7 -5.81 5.20 10.59
N VAL A 8 -6.21 6.11 9.71
CA VAL A 8 -6.37 5.78 8.29
C VAL A 8 -5.04 5.86 7.56
N ASP A 9 -4.65 4.76 6.91
CA ASP A 9 -3.57 4.72 5.94
C ASP A 9 -4.02 5.37 4.63
N LEU A 10 -3.40 6.51 4.27
CA LEU A 10 -3.79 7.26 3.08
C LEU A 10 -3.62 6.47 1.79
N ASN A 11 -2.60 5.60 1.71
CA ASN A 11 -2.37 4.76 0.55
C ASN A 11 -3.19 3.45 0.55
N ARG A 12 -4.28 3.42 1.36
CA ARG A 12 -5.36 2.43 1.37
C ARG A 12 -6.73 3.09 1.31
N ASN A 13 -6.78 4.44 1.32
CA ASN A 13 -8.02 5.20 1.39
C ASN A 13 -8.60 5.59 0.02
N PHE A 14 -7.85 5.41 -1.07
CA PHE A 14 -8.33 5.81 -2.40
C PHE A 14 -9.22 4.71 -3.02
N HIS A 15 -10.39 4.56 -2.43
CA HIS A 15 -11.44 3.63 -2.83
C HIS A 15 -12.75 4.40 -3.11
N ASP A 16 -13.64 3.85 -3.94
CA ASP A 16 -15.00 4.35 -4.09
C ASP A 16 -15.86 3.84 -2.93
N PHE A 17 -16.04 4.67 -1.92
CA PHE A 17 -16.82 4.34 -0.72
C PHE A 17 -18.33 4.20 -0.97
N SER A 18 -18.83 4.43 -2.20
CA SER A 18 -20.19 4.10 -2.60
C SER A 18 -20.33 2.62 -2.98
N GLN A 19 -19.20 1.92 -3.16
CA GLN A 19 -19.14 0.50 -3.46
C GLN A 19 -18.82 -0.32 -2.20
N PRO A 20 -19.12 -1.63 -2.19
CA PRO A 20 -18.66 -2.50 -1.12
C PRO A 20 -17.15 -2.41 -0.92
N LEU A 21 -16.71 -2.30 0.33
CA LEU A 21 -15.30 -2.25 0.67
C LEU A 21 -14.63 -3.60 0.43
N PRO A 22 -13.36 -3.63 -0.01
CA PRO A 22 -12.63 -4.87 -0.20
C PRO A 22 -12.51 -5.66 1.10
N ALA A 23 -12.83 -6.93 1.08
CA ALA A 23 -12.64 -7.82 2.21
C ALA A 23 -11.20 -8.34 2.27
N ASN A 24 -10.69 -8.50 3.49
CA ASN A 24 -9.39 -9.14 3.74
C ASN A 24 -9.52 -10.19 4.87
N PRO A 25 -10.13 -11.34 4.59
CA PRO A 25 -10.38 -12.35 5.62
C PRO A 25 -9.11 -12.90 6.26
N ARG A 26 -7.97 -12.90 5.56
CA ARG A 26 -6.68 -13.31 6.16
C ARG A 26 -6.19 -12.30 7.20
N TYR A 27 -6.55 -11.03 7.08
CA TYR A 27 -6.27 -10.04 8.11
C TYR A 27 -7.09 -10.33 9.37
N ASP A 28 -8.36 -10.69 9.23
CA ASP A 28 -9.24 -11.03 10.35
C ASP A 28 -8.66 -12.16 11.20
N ASP A 29 -8.07 -13.17 10.54
CA ASP A 29 -7.43 -14.32 11.22
C ASP A 29 -6.25 -13.90 12.11
N ILE A 30 -5.55 -12.81 11.79
CA ILE A 30 -4.30 -12.39 12.46
C ILE A 30 -4.40 -11.05 13.20
N ALA A 31 -5.46 -10.28 13.01
CA ALA A 31 -5.62 -8.92 13.54
C ALA A 31 -5.28 -8.82 15.03
N HIS A 32 -5.78 -9.75 15.85
CA HIS A 32 -5.56 -9.79 17.30
C HIS A 32 -4.10 -10.04 17.72
N LEU A 33 -3.25 -10.55 16.81
CA LEU A 33 -1.82 -10.77 17.03
C LEU A 33 -0.98 -9.58 16.55
N LEU A 34 -1.49 -8.80 15.59
CA LEU A 34 -0.78 -7.66 15.04
C LEU A 34 -0.69 -6.50 16.02
N VAL A 35 -1.81 -6.18 16.68
CA VAL A 35 -1.88 -5.15 17.72
C VAL A 35 -2.31 -5.83 19.04
N PRO A 36 -1.36 -6.41 19.81
CA PRO A 36 -1.67 -7.12 21.05
C PRO A 36 -2.05 -6.15 22.15
N GLN A 37 -2.74 -6.67 23.19
CA GLN A 37 -3.16 -5.87 24.35
C GLN A 37 -1.99 -5.32 25.18
N ALA A 38 -0.82 -5.96 25.13
CA ALA A 38 0.37 -5.57 25.86
C ALA A 38 1.61 -5.52 24.97
N TRP A 39 2.51 -4.59 25.29
CA TRP A 39 3.81 -4.47 24.62
C TRP A 39 4.94 -4.51 25.67
N PRO A 40 6.05 -5.25 25.47
CA PRO A 40 6.33 -6.11 24.30
C PRO A 40 5.35 -7.30 24.19
N PRO A 41 5.16 -7.85 22.96
CA PRO A 41 4.27 -8.98 22.75
C PRO A 41 4.72 -10.22 23.54
N THR A 42 3.75 -11.01 23.98
CA THR A 42 4.03 -12.27 24.69
C THR A 42 4.59 -13.35 23.76
N PRO A 43 5.23 -14.42 24.29
CA PRO A 43 5.68 -15.55 23.48
C PRO A 43 4.55 -16.22 22.67
N GLU A 44 3.31 -16.22 23.17
CA GLU A 44 2.14 -16.80 22.51
C GLU A 44 1.78 -15.98 21.25
N VAL A 45 1.86 -14.64 21.32
CA VAL A 45 1.66 -13.75 20.16
C VAL A 45 2.70 -14.01 19.09
N HIS A 46 3.97 -14.15 19.48
CA HIS A 46 5.05 -14.49 18.55
C HIS A 46 4.83 -15.88 17.91
N ALA A 47 4.45 -16.88 18.71
CA ALA A 47 4.14 -18.22 18.23
C ALA A 47 2.96 -18.22 17.24
N GLY A 48 1.92 -17.43 17.52
CA GLY A 48 0.76 -17.27 16.64
C GLY A 48 1.14 -16.68 15.26
N ILE A 49 1.95 -15.63 15.25
CA ILE A 49 2.46 -15.03 14.00
C ILE A 49 3.34 -16.04 13.25
N ALA A 50 4.24 -16.74 13.94
CA ALA A 50 5.09 -17.76 13.33
C ALA A 50 4.26 -18.92 12.72
N ALA A 51 3.19 -19.34 13.41
CA ALA A 51 2.27 -20.34 12.89
C ALA A 51 1.51 -19.87 11.65
N PHE A 52 1.09 -18.59 11.61
CA PHE A 52 0.47 -18.00 10.43
C PHE A 52 1.46 -17.98 9.25
N ILE A 53 2.70 -17.54 9.47
CA ILE A 53 3.77 -17.52 8.46
C ILE A 53 4.07 -18.96 7.97
N THR A 54 4.14 -19.92 8.88
CA THR A 54 4.35 -21.34 8.50
C THR A 54 3.23 -21.87 7.60
N ARG A 55 1.98 -21.46 7.84
CA ARG A 55 0.81 -21.87 7.05
C ARG A 55 0.72 -21.18 5.70
N HIS A 56 1.05 -19.89 5.62
CA HIS A 56 0.76 -19.04 4.45
C HIS A 56 2.02 -18.55 3.73
N GLY A 57 3.22 -18.79 4.27
CA GLY A 57 4.48 -18.25 3.81
C GLY A 57 4.66 -16.76 4.18
N GLU A 58 5.88 -16.24 4.07
CA GLU A 58 6.19 -14.83 4.33
C GLU A 58 5.41 -13.90 3.40
N ARG A 59 5.29 -14.27 2.11
CA ARG A 59 4.50 -13.49 1.15
C ARG A 59 3.01 -13.47 1.51
N GLY A 60 2.43 -14.60 1.90
CA GLY A 60 1.04 -14.65 2.35
C GLY A 60 0.80 -13.85 3.63
N PHE A 61 1.76 -13.79 4.54
CA PHE A 61 1.75 -12.90 5.70
C PHE A 61 1.82 -11.43 5.28
N GLN A 62 2.75 -11.07 4.38
CA GLN A 62 2.85 -9.72 3.83
C GLN A 62 1.54 -9.27 3.16
N GLU A 63 0.96 -10.11 2.30
CA GLU A 63 -0.31 -9.84 1.63
C GLU A 63 -1.45 -9.63 2.62
N ALA A 64 -1.57 -10.50 3.63
CA ALA A 64 -2.59 -10.39 4.67
C ALA A 64 -2.47 -9.08 5.43
N VAL A 65 -1.25 -8.70 5.87
CA VAL A 65 -1.04 -7.53 6.73
C VAL A 65 -1.07 -6.23 5.93
N SER A 66 -0.30 -6.14 4.83
CA SER A 66 -0.11 -4.88 4.10
C SER A 66 -1.08 -4.64 2.95
N GLY A 67 -1.89 -5.63 2.56
CA GLY A 67 -2.85 -5.52 1.46
C GLY A 67 -3.88 -4.40 1.61
N GLY A 68 -4.16 -4.03 2.83
CA GLY A 68 -5.23 -3.10 3.23
C GLY A 68 -6.42 -3.83 3.85
N GLN A 69 -7.11 -3.18 4.75
CA GLN A 69 -8.30 -3.71 5.43
C GLN A 69 -9.23 -2.57 5.86
N TYR A 70 -10.50 -2.87 6.10
CA TYR A 70 -11.54 -1.86 6.37
C TYR A 70 -12.42 -2.22 7.58
N GLU A 71 -12.14 -3.34 8.25
CA GLU A 71 -12.96 -3.84 9.37
C GLU A 71 -12.34 -3.55 10.75
N HIS A 72 -11.01 -3.38 10.83
CA HIS A 72 -10.27 -3.17 12.07
C HIS A 72 -9.72 -1.74 12.14
N PRO A 73 -10.49 -0.75 12.65
CA PRO A 73 -10.04 0.64 12.70
C PRO A 73 -8.80 0.87 13.57
N GLU A 74 -8.56 0.02 14.57
CA GLU A 74 -7.37 0.06 15.44
C GLU A 74 -6.19 -0.74 14.87
N GLY A 75 -6.36 -1.36 13.70
CA GLY A 75 -5.36 -2.24 13.10
C GLY A 75 -4.43 -1.53 12.12
N LEU A 76 -3.36 -2.23 11.76
CA LEU A 76 -2.44 -1.79 10.72
C LEU A 76 -3.13 -1.71 9.35
N PHE A 77 -2.70 -0.76 8.52
CA PHE A 77 -3.16 -0.58 7.13
C PHE A 77 -4.67 -0.43 6.98
N PHE A 78 -5.32 0.17 7.97
CA PHE A 78 -6.74 0.49 7.90
C PHE A 78 -7.01 1.54 6.81
N GLY A 79 -7.85 1.22 5.84
CA GLY A 79 -8.18 2.09 4.70
C GLY A 79 -9.27 3.12 4.97
N GLY A 80 -9.84 3.14 6.19
CA GLY A 80 -10.95 4.03 6.54
C GLY A 80 -12.31 3.51 6.07
N ARG A 81 -13.37 4.22 6.45
CA ARG A 81 -14.76 3.94 6.02
C ARG A 81 -15.34 5.09 5.20
N ASN A 82 -14.58 6.16 5.05
CA ASN A 82 -14.95 7.35 4.29
C ASN A 82 -13.69 7.98 3.68
N PRO A 83 -13.83 8.82 2.64
CA PRO A 83 -12.71 9.60 2.12
C PRO A 83 -12.15 10.52 3.19
N THR A 84 -10.83 10.48 3.40
CA THR A 84 -10.13 11.42 4.27
C THR A 84 -10.04 12.81 3.64
N TRP A 85 -9.68 13.81 4.43
CA TRP A 85 -9.40 15.15 3.92
C TRP A 85 -8.33 15.13 2.81
N SER A 86 -7.27 14.34 2.98
CA SER A 86 -6.19 14.21 1.98
C SER A 86 -6.69 13.59 0.69
N HIS A 87 -7.54 12.56 0.75
CA HIS A 87 -8.18 11.95 -0.41
C HIS A 87 -8.99 13.00 -1.20
N VAL A 88 -9.88 13.73 -0.52
CA VAL A 88 -10.72 14.76 -1.14
C VAL A 88 -9.86 15.88 -1.73
N THR A 89 -8.85 16.33 -0.99
CA THR A 89 -7.95 17.42 -1.42
C THR A 89 -7.14 17.04 -2.64
N LEU A 90 -6.53 15.84 -2.66
CA LEU A 90 -5.77 15.37 -3.83
C LEU A 90 -6.65 15.31 -5.09
N ARG A 91 -7.86 14.75 -4.98
CA ARG A 91 -8.80 14.71 -6.10
C ARG A 91 -9.18 16.13 -6.57
N HIS A 92 -9.38 17.06 -5.64
CA HIS A 92 -9.66 18.46 -5.98
C HIS A 92 -8.49 19.10 -6.75
N VAL A 93 -7.25 18.87 -6.31
CA VAL A 93 -6.04 19.35 -7.01
C VAL A 93 -5.93 18.76 -8.42
N LEU A 94 -6.14 17.45 -8.55
CA LEU A 94 -6.12 16.76 -9.84
C LEU A 94 -7.19 17.31 -10.79
N ARG A 95 -8.41 17.52 -10.33
CA ARG A 95 -9.50 18.17 -11.13
C ARG A 95 -9.15 19.59 -11.54
N GLY A 96 -8.57 20.37 -10.63
CA GLY A 96 -8.24 21.78 -10.89
C GLY A 96 -7.08 21.96 -11.87
N HIS A 97 -6.10 21.07 -11.84
CA HIS A 97 -4.85 21.22 -12.60
C HIS A 97 -4.62 20.11 -13.62
N GLY A 98 -4.93 18.87 -13.27
CA GLY A 98 -4.64 17.68 -14.09
C GLY A 98 -5.53 17.51 -15.30
N THR A 99 -6.79 17.97 -15.25
CA THR A 99 -7.77 17.82 -16.35
C THR A 99 -7.35 18.51 -17.65
N ARG A 100 -6.41 19.46 -17.61
CA ARG A 100 -5.85 20.13 -18.78
C ARG A 100 -4.55 19.52 -19.28
N CYS A 101 -4.04 18.51 -18.60
CA CYS A 101 -2.79 17.86 -18.96
C CYS A 101 -3.04 16.80 -20.05
N ALA A 102 -2.28 16.85 -21.14
CA ALA A 102 -2.24 15.76 -22.13
C ALA A 102 -1.38 14.59 -21.64
N ARG A 103 -0.44 14.83 -20.74
CA ARG A 103 0.46 13.84 -20.15
C ARG A 103 0.59 14.10 -18.66
N LEU A 104 0.61 13.02 -17.88
CA LEU A 104 0.75 13.08 -16.41
C LEU A 104 1.76 12.04 -15.95
N ALA A 105 2.85 12.49 -15.34
CA ALA A 105 3.81 11.63 -14.68
C ALA A 105 3.57 11.65 -13.17
N TRP A 106 3.60 10.46 -12.55
CA TRP A 106 3.46 10.29 -11.11
C TRP A 106 4.70 9.61 -10.55
N ILE A 107 5.30 10.18 -9.52
CA ILE A 107 6.40 9.57 -8.76
C ILE A 107 6.00 9.59 -7.29
N ASP A 108 5.92 8.42 -6.69
CA ASP A 108 5.58 8.21 -5.30
C ASP A 108 6.78 7.62 -4.55
N LEU A 109 7.27 8.33 -3.54
CA LEU A 109 8.48 7.95 -2.81
C LEU A 109 8.11 7.20 -1.54
N HIS A 110 8.58 5.96 -1.44
CA HIS A 110 8.33 5.06 -0.33
C HIS A 110 9.64 4.61 0.33
N THR A 111 9.51 4.18 1.58
CA THR A 111 10.58 3.49 2.31
C THR A 111 10.00 2.28 3.03
N GLY A 112 10.70 1.16 3.00
CA GLY A 112 10.26 -0.05 3.71
C GLY A 112 10.98 -1.30 3.22
N LEU A 113 10.50 -1.88 2.14
CA LEU A 113 10.88 -3.20 1.66
C LEU A 113 12.12 -3.17 0.76
N GLY A 114 12.89 -4.25 0.80
CA GLY A 114 14.07 -4.45 -0.04
C GLY A 114 15.40 -4.23 0.68
N PRO A 115 16.54 -4.40 -0.04
CA PRO A 115 17.87 -4.15 0.51
C PRO A 115 18.05 -2.68 0.89
N ASN A 116 18.72 -2.42 2.02
CA ASN A 116 18.94 -1.07 2.54
C ASN A 116 19.54 -0.13 1.49
N GLY A 117 18.88 1.01 1.29
CA GLY A 117 19.32 2.06 0.37
C GLY A 117 19.15 1.73 -1.12
N VAL A 118 18.62 0.55 -1.47
CA VAL A 118 18.34 0.17 -2.85
C VAL A 118 16.88 0.47 -3.17
N ALA A 119 16.64 1.20 -4.26
CA ALA A 119 15.30 1.51 -4.72
C ALA A 119 14.79 0.43 -5.68
N GLU A 120 13.63 -0.13 -5.40
CA GLU A 120 12.81 -0.82 -6.39
C GLU A 120 11.94 0.22 -7.11
N LEU A 121 11.93 0.19 -8.45
CA LEU A 121 11.08 1.03 -9.28
C LEU A 121 9.85 0.23 -9.68
N ILE A 122 8.73 0.46 -9.00
CA ILE A 122 7.50 -0.31 -9.19
C ILE A 122 6.56 0.49 -10.08
N SER A 123 6.06 -0.11 -11.15
CA SER A 123 5.07 0.53 -12.02
C SER A 123 3.77 0.78 -11.25
N ALA A 124 3.38 2.05 -11.15
CA ALA A 124 2.15 2.50 -10.49
C ALA A 124 1.10 2.82 -11.57
N CYS A 125 0.56 1.79 -12.22
CA CYS A 125 -0.47 1.90 -13.24
C CYS A 125 -1.51 0.78 -13.05
N ARG A 126 -2.64 0.90 -13.76
CA ARG A 126 -3.63 -0.18 -13.79
C ARG A 126 -3.03 -1.44 -14.42
N ASP A 127 -3.35 -2.60 -13.87
CA ASP A 127 -2.85 -3.90 -14.36
C ASP A 127 -3.13 -4.14 -15.85
N THR A 128 -4.22 -3.54 -16.35
CA THR A 128 -4.62 -3.62 -17.76
C THR A 128 -3.92 -2.63 -18.67
N ASP A 129 -3.19 -1.63 -18.11
CA ASP A 129 -2.51 -0.60 -18.90
C ASP A 129 -1.06 -1.00 -19.26
N VAL A 130 -0.97 -1.95 -20.18
CA VAL A 130 0.33 -2.43 -20.72
C VAL A 130 1.13 -1.30 -21.35
N ALA A 131 0.47 -0.29 -21.91
CA ALA A 131 1.14 0.85 -22.55
C ALA A 131 1.84 1.74 -21.49
N ALA A 132 1.20 1.97 -20.34
CA ALA A 132 1.82 2.72 -19.24
C ALA A 132 3.04 1.97 -18.66
N LEU A 133 2.96 0.66 -18.46
CA LEU A 133 4.10 -0.15 -18.02
C LEU A 133 5.26 -0.09 -19.05
N LYS A 134 4.95 -0.19 -20.35
CA LYS A 134 5.95 -0.08 -21.41
C LYS A 134 6.63 1.29 -21.39
N ARG A 135 5.86 2.39 -21.21
CA ARG A 135 6.43 3.74 -21.09
C ARG A 135 7.28 3.89 -19.85
N ALA A 136 6.84 3.37 -18.71
CA ALA A 136 7.62 3.37 -17.47
C ALA A 136 8.99 2.71 -17.68
N ARG A 137 9.03 1.55 -18.33
CA ARG A 137 10.29 0.86 -18.67
C ARG A 137 11.15 1.63 -19.69
N GLN A 138 10.54 2.37 -20.61
CA GLN A 138 11.26 3.24 -21.53
C GLN A 138 11.88 4.46 -20.84
N TRP A 139 11.19 5.04 -19.86
CA TRP A 139 11.64 6.25 -19.18
C TRP A 139 12.66 5.97 -18.07
N TRP A 140 12.41 4.93 -17.27
CA TRP A 140 13.16 4.65 -16.04
C TRP A 140 14.01 3.38 -16.13
N GLY A 141 14.00 2.72 -17.27
CA GLY A 141 14.81 1.55 -17.56
C GLY A 141 14.08 0.21 -17.42
N PRO A 142 14.66 -0.86 -17.98
CA PRO A 142 14.04 -2.20 -18.02
C PRO A 142 13.89 -2.85 -16.63
N GLY A 143 14.55 -2.32 -15.61
CA GLY A 143 14.43 -2.78 -14.22
C GLY A 143 13.14 -2.36 -13.51
N VAL A 144 12.24 -1.62 -14.18
CA VAL A 144 10.92 -1.32 -13.62
C VAL A 144 10.11 -2.60 -13.47
N THR A 145 9.74 -2.92 -12.24
CA THR A 145 8.95 -4.09 -11.85
C THR A 145 7.45 -3.78 -11.90
N SER A 146 6.62 -4.81 -11.81
CA SER A 146 5.16 -4.69 -11.74
C SER A 146 4.59 -5.74 -10.81
N ILE A 147 3.59 -5.35 -10.02
CA ILE A 147 2.83 -6.29 -9.20
C ILE A 147 2.04 -7.25 -10.10
N ALA A 148 1.49 -6.75 -11.20
CA ALA A 148 0.66 -7.52 -12.12
C ALA A 148 1.42 -8.67 -12.82
N ASP A 149 2.70 -8.50 -13.15
CA ASP A 149 3.51 -9.56 -13.76
C ASP A 149 4.31 -10.39 -12.73
N GLY A 150 4.17 -10.07 -11.44
CA GLY A 150 4.81 -10.77 -10.34
C GLY A 150 6.30 -10.45 -10.16
N SER A 151 6.85 -9.47 -10.88
CA SER A 151 8.27 -9.10 -10.77
C SER A 151 8.57 -8.20 -9.58
N SER A 152 7.54 -7.57 -8.96
CA SER A 152 7.69 -6.73 -7.78
C SER A 152 7.74 -7.54 -6.48
N ILE A 153 8.54 -7.08 -5.50
CA ILE A 153 8.52 -7.57 -4.12
C ILE A 153 7.27 -7.11 -3.35
N SER A 154 6.58 -6.07 -3.82
CA SER A 154 5.34 -5.59 -3.22
C SER A 154 4.22 -6.60 -3.37
N ALA A 155 3.37 -6.69 -2.34
CA ALA A 155 2.11 -7.42 -2.39
C ALA A 155 1.05 -6.66 -3.22
N PRO A 156 0.00 -7.34 -3.72
CA PRO A 156 -1.19 -6.67 -4.22
C PRO A 156 -1.83 -5.81 -3.14
N LEU A 157 -2.15 -4.57 -3.48
CA LEU A 157 -2.65 -3.55 -2.57
C LEU A 157 -3.98 -2.98 -3.08
N VAL A 158 -4.81 -2.48 -2.18
CA VAL A 158 -6.08 -1.82 -2.51
C VAL A 158 -6.09 -0.36 -2.04
N GLY A 159 -6.84 0.50 -2.71
CA GLY A 159 -7.02 1.89 -2.33
C GLY A 159 -5.77 2.76 -2.47
N LEU A 160 -4.97 2.50 -3.50
CA LEU A 160 -3.72 3.20 -3.79
C LEU A 160 -3.97 4.63 -4.28
N MET A 161 -3.18 5.57 -3.78
CA MET A 161 -3.31 7.01 -4.04
C MET A 161 -3.19 7.38 -5.53
N TRP A 162 -2.31 6.73 -6.27
CA TRP A 162 -2.11 7.00 -7.69
C TRP A 162 -3.35 6.71 -8.56
N GLN A 163 -4.28 5.87 -8.09
CA GLN A 163 -5.53 5.58 -8.80
C GLN A 163 -6.35 6.84 -9.03
N ALA A 164 -6.31 7.79 -8.07
CA ALA A 164 -6.97 9.09 -8.25
C ALA A 164 -6.49 9.84 -9.48
N ALA A 165 -5.19 9.77 -9.83
CA ALA A 165 -4.67 10.42 -11.03
C ALA A 165 -5.28 9.85 -12.31
N CYS A 166 -5.42 8.52 -12.39
CA CYS A 166 -6.06 7.86 -13.53
C CYS A 166 -7.56 8.12 -13.63
N GLU A 167 -8.23 8.30 -12.49
CA GLU A 167 -9.68 8.51 -12.42
C GLU A 167 -10.05 9.97 -12.71
N GLU A 168 -9.31 10.93 -12.17
CA GLU A 168 -9.60 12.34 -12.33
C GLU A 168 -9.02 12.94 -13.62
N CYS A 169 -8.05 12.29 -14.24
CA CYS A 169 -7.38 12.75 -15.45
C CYS A 169 -7.42 11.69 -16.58
N PRO A 170 -8.61 11.15 -16.93
CA PRO A 170 -8.72 10.04 -17.88
C PRO A 170 -8.27 10.40 -19.30
N GLN A 171 -8.21 11.69 -19.63
CA GLN A 171 -7.71 12.21 -20.93
C GLN A 171 -6.19 12.22 -21.00
N ALA A 172 -5.48 12.14 -19.86
CA ALA A 172 -4.02 12.23 -19.86
C ALA A 172 -3.36 10.88 -20.16
N GLU A 173 -2.31 10.90 -20.97
CA GLU A 173 -1.38 9.78 -21.04
C GLU A 173 -0.65 9.66 -19.70
N TYR A 174 -1.12 8.75 -18.84
CA TYR A 174 -0.59 8.56 -17.50
C TYR A 174 0.59 7.59 -17.49
N THR A 175 1.64 7.94 -16.74
CA THR A 175 2.77 7.04 -16.45
C THR A 175 3.20 7.22 -14.99
N GLY A 176 3.06 6.20 -14.17
CA GLY A 176 3.33 6.25 -12.74
C GLY A 176 4.41 5.27 -12.30
N MET A 177 5.10 5.65 -11.23
CA MET A 177 6.10 4.84 -10.56
C MET A 177 6.03 5.07 -9.05
N ALA A 178 6.03 4.00 -8.27
CA ALA A 178 6.39 4.00 -6.86
C ALA A 178 7.88 3.62 -6.74
N MET A 179 8.63 4.43 -6.01
CA MET A 179 10.05 4.20 -5.75
C MET A 179 10.20 3.74 -4.31
N GLU A 180 10.32 2.43 -4.12
CA GLU A 180 10.40 1.79 -2.80
C GLU A 180 11.85 1.61 -2.38
N TYR A 181 12.30 2.40 -1.40
CA TYR A 181 13.65 2.26 -0.84
C TYR A 181 13.66 1.26 0.31
N GLY A 182 14.47 0.21 0.16
CA GLY A 182 14.69 -0.78 1.21
C GLY A 182 15.33 -0.18 2.46
N THR A 183 14.96 -0.69 3.62
CA THR A 183 15.45 -0.24 4.94
C THR A 183 16.04 -1.39 5.74
N ILE A 184 15.20 -2.18 6.40
CA ILE A 184 15.56 -3.34 7.22
C ILE A 184 14.78 -4.57 6.72
N PRO A 185 15.10 -5.79 7.17
CA PRO A 185 14.36 -6.99 6.77
C PRO A 185 12.85 -6.87 7.01
N MET A 186 12.05 -7.45 6.14
CA MET A 186 10.57 -7.32 6.13
C MET A 186 9.93 -7.63 7.48
N LEU A 187 10.37 -8.68 8.18
CA LEU A 187 9.82 -9.03 9.49
C LEU A 187 10.14 -7.97 10.56
N ASP A 188 11.31 -7.32 10.45
CA ASP A 188 11.69 -6.23 11.35
C ASP A 188 10.88 -4.96 11.05
N VAL A 189 10.61 -4.67 9.76
CA VAL A 189 9.67 -3.59 9.36
C VAL A 189 8.30 -3.84 9.98
N MET A 190 7.77 -5.06 9.85
CA MET A 190 6.47 -5.41 10.43
C MET A 190 6.45 -5.28 11.95
N GLN A 191 7.53 -5.67 12.62
CA GLN A 191 7.65 -5.50 14.07
C GLN A 191 7.68 -4.02 14.48
N ALA A 192 8.41 -3.18 13.74
CA ALA A 192 8.45 -1.74 13.97
C ALA A 192 7.07 -1.09 13.76
N LEU A 193 6.36 -1.45 12.69
CA LEU A 193 5.00 -0.97 12.44
C LEU A 193 4.02 -1.38 13.54
N ARG A 194 4.13 -2.59 14.07
CA ARG A 194 3.31 -3.08 15.20
C ARG A 194 3.60 -2.30 16.47
N ALA A 195 4.88 -2.00 16.74
CA ALA A 195 5.28 -1.20 17.88
C ALA A 195 4.75 0.24 17.81
N ASP A 196 4.88 0.86 16.63
CA ASP A 196 4.36 2.21 16.38
C ASP A 196 2.84 2.26 16.56
N GLN A 197 2.12 1.28 15.99
CA GLN A 197 0.67 1.18 16.12
C GLN A 197 0.21 0.99 17.57
N TRP A 198 0.95 0.20 18.36
CA TRP A 198 0.60 -0.04 19.76
C TRP A 198 0.80 1.20 20.64
N LEU A 199 1.72 2.10 20.28
CA LEU A 199 1.98 3.35 21.00
C LEU A 199 0.95 4.46 20.73
N GLU A 200 0.15 4.33 19.68
CA GLU A 200 -0.88 5.30 19.29
C GLU A 200 -2.23 5.08 19.97
#